data_415571ac90f8196b2b9104c5ed36e501
#
_entry.id   415571ac90f8196b2b9104c5ed36e501
#
_cell.length_a   1.000
_cell.length_b   1.000
_cell.length_c   1.000
_cell.angle_alpha   90.00
_cell.angle_beta   90.00
_cell.angle_gamma   90.00
#
_symmetry.space_group_name_H-M   'P 1'
#
loop_
_entity.id
_entity.type
_entity.pdbx_description
1 polymer ?
#
loop_
_entity_poly.entity_id
_entity_poly.type
_entity_poly.pdbx_seq_one_letter_code
_entity_poly.pdbx_strand_id
1 'polypeptide(L)'
;SHLERIEKGHLQPVINATGVVLHTNMGRAPFHMDLCVHVNQSLIGYNSLELDLNTGKRGKRGALVEKALAVLTGSESATVVNNCASALILILSACKLKDRREVLVSRSELVQIGGGFRIPEILESAGLQLKEIGTTNRTHINDYKKSITDETALILKVHQSNFYMDGFVESASIKDLAELAKSQQIPFAVDLGSGALIHTASHFGIEEEPTPESIVQKGADMVCFSGYKLMAGPQAGIIVGKETWIERLKSN
;
A
#
# COMPACT_ATOMS: atom_id res chain seq x y z
N SER A 1 -24.35 -34.17 11.10
CA SER A 1 -25.27 -33.26 10.38
C SER A 1 -24.51 -32.33 9.45
N HIS A 2 -25.18 -31.61 8.56
CA HIS A 2 -24.56 -30.62 7.68
C HIS A 2 -23.96 -29.45 8.49
N LEU A 3 -24.62 -29.06 9.57
CA LEU A 3 -24.14 -28.06 10.53
C LEU A 3 -22.89 -28.50 11.27
N GLU A 4 -22.78 -29.75 11.73
CA GLU A 4 -21.55 -30.25 12.36
C GLU A 4 -20.35 -30.28 11.40
N ARG A 5 -20.59 -30.51 10.09
CA ARG A 5 -19.55 -30.38 9.06
C ARG A 5 -19.15 -28.93 8.85
N ILE A 6 -20.07 -27.99 8.95
CA ILE A 6 -19.81 -26.56 8.90
C ILE A 6 -18.99 -26.13 10.13
N GLU A 7 -19.38 -26.55 11.34
CA GLU A 7 -18.65 -26.25 12.58
C GLU A 7 -17.22 -26.84 12.59
N LYS A 8 -17.03 -28.06 12.05
CA LYS A 8 -15.70 -28.71 11.96
C LYS A 8 -14.85 -28.23 10.78
N GLY A 9 -15.44 -27.58 9.79
CA GLY A 9 -14.79 -27.27 8.52
C GLY A 9 -14.14 -25.90 8.45
N HIS A 10 -14.26 -25.06 9.50
CA HIS A 10 -13.76 -23.69 9.46
C HIS A 10 -12.38 -23.55 10.10
N LEU A 11 -11.85 -22.36 10.16
CA LEU A 11 -10.52 -21.98 10.60
C LEU A 11 -9.93 -22.92 11.68
N GLN A 12 -9.04 -23.84 11.24
CA GLN A 12 -8.31 -24.72 12.14
C GLN A 12 -6.91 -24.18 12.35
N PRO A 13 -6.35 -24.25 13.57
CA PRO A 13 -4.95 -23.95 13.80
C PRO A 13 -4.06 -24.87 12.95
N VAL A 14 -3.08 -24.28 12.28
CA VAL A 14 -2.11 -25.01 11.48
C VAL A 14 -0.69 -24.61 11.88
N ILE A 15 0.27 -25.54 11.69
CA ILE A 15 1.68 -25.25 11.89
C ILE A 15 2.27 -24.82 10.55
N ASN A 16 2.82 -23.59 10.49
CA ASN A 16 3.54 -23.14 9.32
C ASN A 16 4.98 -23.66 9.33
N ALA A 17 5.22 -24.70 8.56
CA ALA A 17 6.56 -25.30 8.35
C ALA A 17 7.07 -25.07 6.91
N THR A 18 6.55 -24.06 6.19
CA THR A 18 6.87 -23.81 4.79
C THR A 18 8.14 -22.99 4.58
N GLY A 19 8.65 -22.32 5.61
CA GLY A 19 9.72 -21.32 5.49
C GLY A 19 9.24 -19.94 4.98
N VAL A 20 7.96 -19.77 4.67
CA VAL A 20 7.35 -18.50 4.23
C VAL A 20 6.58 -17.88 5.39
N VAL A 21 7.14 -16.85 6.03
CA VAL A 21 6.58 -16.21 7.24
C VAL A 21 5.18 -15.63 6.97
N LEU A 22 5.00 -14.89 5.87
CA LEU A 22 3.73 -14.29 5.47
C LEU A 22 2.99 -15.15 4.44
N HIS A 23 2.80 -16.44 4.75
CA HIS A 23 2.20 -17.38 3.81
C HIS A 23 0.76 -17.03 3.46
N THR A 24 0.46 -16.84 2.17
CA THR A 24 -0.83 -16.34 1.64
C THR A 24 -2.02 -17.19 2.13
N ASN A 25 -1.87 -18.52 2.13
CA ASN A 25 -2.96 -19.44 2.46
C ASN A 25 -3.08 -19.73 3.97
N MET A 26 -2.20 -19.15 4.80
CA MET A 26 -2.14 -19.37 6.25
C MET A 26 -2.45 -18.11 7.07
N GLY A 27 -3.26 -17.19 6.51
CA GLY A 27 -3.72 -15.99 7.20
C GLY A 27 -2.75 -14.81 7.24
N ARG A 28 -1.57 -14.91 6.60
CA ARG A 28 -0.52 -13.88 6.61
C ARG A 28 0.12 -13.71 7.99
N ALA A 29 0.24 -12.47 8.52
CA ALA A 29 0.80 -12.21 9.83
C ALA A 29 -0.17 -12.64 10.93
N PRO A 30 0.25 -13.46 11.90
CA PRO A 30 -0.57 -13.75 13.08
C PRO A 30 -0.66 -12.53 14.00
N PHE A 31 -1.78 -12.37 14.69
CA PHE A 31 -1.94 -11.32 15.68
C PHE A 31 -1.23 -11.66 16.99
N HIS A 32 -0.65 -10.65 17.63
CA HIS A 32 -0.16 -10.79 19.00
C HIS A 32 -1.34 -10.94 19.98
N MET A 33 -1.18 -11.75 21.01
CA MET A 33 -2.24 -12.02 21.99
C MET A 33 -2.75 -10.74 22.66
N ASP A 34 -1.86 -9.83 23.03
CA ASP A 34 -2.23 -8.58 23.70
C ASP A 34 -3.11 -7.70 22.82
N LEU A 35 -2.87 -7.70 21.49
CA LEU A 35 -3.74 -7.02 20.55
C LEU A 35 -5.15 -7.60 20.57
N CYS A 36 -5.28 -8.93 20.58
CA CYS A 36 -6.57 -9.61 20.64
C CYS A 36 -7.32 -9.27 21.94
N VAL A 37 -6.62 -9.22 23.08
CA VAL A 37 -7.19 -8.84 24.37
C VAL A 37 -7.72 -7.41 24.35
N HIS A 38 -6.93 -6.45 23.87
CA HIS A 38 -7.34 -5.04 23.78
C HIS A 38 -8.54 -4.82 22.84
N VAL A 39 -8.53 -5.48 21.68
CA VAL A 39 -9.65 -5.41 20.73
C VAL A 39 -10.91 -5.97 21.35
N ASN A 40 -10.85 -7.16 22.01
CA ASN A 40 -11.99 -7.75 22.67
C ASN A 40 -12.56 -6.83 23.77
N GLN A 41 -11.72 -6.24 24.61
CA GLN A 41 -12.17 -5.29 25.65
C GLN A 41 -12.92 -4.10 25.06
N SER A 42 -12.45 -3.60 23.90
CA SER A 42 -13.09 -2.47 23.20
C SER A 42 -14.42 -2.84 22.53
N LEU A 43 -14.65 -4.13 22.22
CA LEU A 43 -15.84 -4.60 21.51
C LEU A 43 -16.96 -5.10 22.44
N ILE A 44 -16.67 -5.41 23.71
CA ILE A 44 -17.66 -5.99 24.66
C ILE A 44 -18.74 -4.99 25.05
N GLY A 45 -18.53 -3.67 24.91
CA GLY A 45 -19.49 -2.64 25.29
C GLY A 45 -19.70 -1.58 24.23
N TYR A 46 -20.49 -0.57 24.58
CA TYR A 46 -20.59 0.63 23.76
C TYR A 46 -19.25 1.35 23.73
N ASN A 47 -18.92 1.93 22.57
CA ASN A 47 -17.66 2.65 22.39
C ASN A 47 -17.84 3.94 21.58
N SER A 48 -16.83 4.80 21.59
CA SER A 48 -16.84 6.11 20.97
C SER A 48 -16.43 6.13 19.49
N LEU A 49 -16.57 5.03 18.76
CA LEU A 49 -16.09 4.91 17.37
C LEU A 49 -16.53 6.06 16.46
N GLU A 50 -17.77 6.52 16.61
CA GLU A 50 -18.35 7.64 15.85
C GLU A 50 -18.90 8.74 16.77
N LEU A 51 -18.50 8.77 18.04
CA LEU A 51 -18.91 9.77 19.01
C LEU A 51 -17.72 10.65 19.42
N ASP A 52 -17.80 11.93 19.15
CA ASP A 52 -16.84 12.91 19.68
C ASP A 52 -17.21 13.19 21.15
N LEU A 53 -16.36 12.72 22.07
CA LEU A 53 -16.59 12.83 23.51
C LEU A 53 -16.51 14.27 24.04
N ASN A 54 -15.85 15.19 23.31
CA ASN A 54 -15.75 16.60 23.71
C ASN A 54 -17.01 17.38 23.36
N THR A 55 -17.62 17.05 22.24
CA THR A 55 -18.78 17.78 21.72
C THR A 55 -20.11 17.05 21.92
N GLY A 56 -20.07 15.75 22.23
CA GLY A 56 -21.25 14.86 22.32
C GLY A 56 -21.94 14.65 20.95
N LYS A 57 -21.31 15.05 19.85
CA LYS A 57 -21.86 14.91 18.50
C LYS A 57 -21.26 13.74 17.75
N ARG A 58 -21.85 13.39 16.61
CA ARG A 58 -21.29 12.40 15.71
C ARG A 58 -19.96 12.87 15.17
N GLY A 59 -18.90 12.09 15.44
CA GLY A 59 -17.56 12.26 14.91
C GLY A 59 -17.35 11.46 13.61
N LYS A 60 -16.14 11.56 13.05
CA LYS A 60 -15.71 10.84 11.84
C LYS A 60 -15.20 9.45 12.23
N ARG A 61 -15.81 8.38 11.65
CA ARG A 61 -15.30 7.02 11.78
C ARG A 61 -13.87 6.97 11.21
N GLY A 62 -12.96 6.33 11.92
CA GLY A 62 -11.58 6.18 11.47
C GLY A 62 -10.66 7.38 11.73
N ALA A 63 -11.14 8.51 12.24
CA ALA A 63 -10.30 9.69 12.49
C ALA A 63 -9.07 9.38 13.37
N LEU A 64 -9.24 8.53 14.38
CA LEU A 64 -8.15 8.13 15.27
C LEU A 64 -7.10 7.29 14.52
N VAL A 65 -7.53 6.30 13.74
CA VAL A 65 -6.61 5.42 13.00
C VAL A 65 -5.89 6.18 11.88
N GLU A 66 -6.59 7.07 11.17
CA GLU A 66 -5.98 7.93 10.15
C GLU A 66 -4.88 8.83 10.76
N LYS A 67 -5.17 9.45 11.91
CA LYS A 67 -4.19 10.27 12.64
C LYS A 67 -3.00 9.45 13.15
N ALA A 68 -3.26 8.27 13.71
CA ALA A 68 -2.20 7.39 14.20
C ALA A 68 -1.29 6.93 13.06
N LEU A 69 -1.86 6.55 11.90
CA LEU A 69 -1.10 6.16 10.71
C LEU A 69 -0.26 7.32 10.18
N ALA A 70 -0.80 8.53 10.12
CA ALA A 70 -0.05 9.71 9.69
C ALA A 70 1.17 9.95 10.60
N VAL A 71 1.00 9.86 11.93
CA VAL A 71 2.10 9.99 12.90
C VAL A 71 3.14 8.89 12.73
N LEU A 72 2.71 7.62 12.63
CA LEU A 72 3.59 6.45 12.51
C LEU A 72 4.41 6.45 11.22
N THR A 73 3.92 7.09 10.17
CA THR A 73 4.59 7.12 8.86
C THR A 73 5.20 8.48 8.53
N GLY A 74 5.11 9.45 9.44
CA GLY A 74 5.61 10.80 9.21
C GLY A 74 4.92 11.53 8.03
N SER A 75 3.71 11.08 7.63
CA SER A 75 2.94 11.67 6.55
C SER A 75 2.02 12.78 7.04
N GLU A 76 1.56 13.63 6.13
CA GLU A 76 0.62 14.72 6.46
C GLU A 76 -0.78 14.17 6.78
N SER A 77 -1.20 13.12 6.08
CA SER A 77 -2.53 12.51 6.24
C SER A 77 -2.54 11.04 5.85
N ALA A 78 -3.59 10.33 6.24
CA ALA A 78 -3.80 8.92 5.93
C ALA A 78 -5.27 8.62 5.65
N THR A 79 -5.52 7.49 4.96
CA THR A 79 -6.86 6.89 4.86
C THR A 79 -6.75 5.37 4.78
N VAL A 80 -7.84 4.67 5.07
CA VAL A 80 -7.90 3.21 5.13
C VAL A 80 -9.06 2.71 4.29
N VAL A 81 -8.79 1.67 3.50
CA VAL A 81 -9.76 0.94 2.68
C VAL A 81 -9.65 -0.56 2.91
N ASN A 82 -10.45 -1.37 2.25
CA ASN A 82 -10.59 -2.80 2.51
C ASN A 82 -9.31 -3.64 2.31
N ASN A 83 -8.48 -3.29 1.32
CA ASN A 83 -7.24 -4.00 0.99
C ASN A 83 -6.33 -3.14 0.12
N CYS A 84 -5.07 -3.56 -0.08
CA CYS A 84 -4.08 -2.81 -0.84
C CYS A 84 -4.44 -2.65 -2.32
N ALA A 85 -5.10 -3.62 -2.95
CA ALA A 85 -5.57 -3.49 -4.33
C ALA A 85 -6.61 -2.37 -4.46
N SER A 86 -7.56 -2.30 -3.51
CA SER A 86 -8.53 -1.19 -3.44
C SER A 86 -7.84 0.16 -3.19
N ALA A 87 -6.78 0.18 -2.38
CA ALA A 87 -5.98 1.38 -2.15
C ALA A 87 -5.32 1.87 -3.44
N LEU A 88 -4.71 0.96 -4.20
CA LEU A 88 -4.12 1.29 -5.49
C LEU A 88 -5.17 1.78 -6.50
N ILE A 89 -6.31 1.10 -6.63
CA ILE A 89 -7.42 1.52 -7.51
C ILE A 89 -7.91 2.93 -7.13
N LEU A 90 -8.02 3.23 -5.85
CA LEU A 90 -8.45 4.54 -5.38
C LEU A 90 -7.43 5.63 -5.76
N ILE A 91 -6.13 5.38 -5.58
CA ILE A 91 -5.05 6.28 -6.03
C ILE A 91 -5.16 6.53 -7.53
N LEU A 92 -5.26 5.46 -8.31
CA LEU A 92 -5.36 5.53 -9.76
C LEU A 92 -6.57 6.34 -10.21
N SER A 93 -7.73 6.08 -9.61
CA SER A 93 -8.97 6.81 -9.92
C SER A 93 -8.86 8.31 -9.61
N ALA A 94 -8.21 8.67 -8.51
CA ALA A 94 -8.00 10.07 -8.14
C ALA A 94 -6.98 10.80 -9.03
N CYS A 95 -6.01 10.08 -9.60
CA CYS A 95 -5.02 10.66 -10.52
C CYS A 95 -5.54 10.80 -11.96
N LYS A 96 -6.64 10.11 -12.29
CA LYS A 96 -7.23 10.15 -13.62
C LYS A 96 -7.83 11.53 -13.93
N LEU A 97 -7.44 12.11 -15.05
CA LEU A 97 -8.03 13.33 -15.60
C LEU A 97 -8.57 13.03 -17.01
N LYS A 98 -9.41 13.93 -17.53
CA LYS A 98 -10.02 13.75 -18.87
C LYS A 98 -8.95 13.53 -19.95
N ASP A 99 -7.88 14.33 -19.90
CA ASP A 99 -6.84 14.38 -20.93
C ASP A 99 -5.50 13.78 -20.46
N ARG A 100 -5.44 13.21 -19.23
CA ARG A 100 -4.25 12.55 -18.68
C ARG A 100 -4.62 11.17 -18.21
N ARG A 101 -4.14 10.15 -18.93
CA ARG A 101 -4.48 8.74 -18.67
C ARG A 101 -3.29 7.80 -18.66
N GLU A 102 -2.09 8.25 -19.07
CA GLU A 102 -0.90 7.40 -19.06
C GLU A 102 -0.32 7.29 -17.64
N VAL A 103 -0.03 6.07 -17.22
CA VAL A 103 0.70 5.77 -15.98
C VAL A 103 2.04 5.17 -16.34
N LEU A 104 3.12 5.84 -15.94
CA LEU A 104 4.48 5.39 -16.17
C LEU A 104 4.85 4.37 -15.09
N VAL A 105 5.14 3.14 -15.52
CA VAL A 105 5.56 2.05 -14.64
C VAL A 105 6.78 1.36 -15.23
N SER A 106 7.81 1.09 -14.42
CA SER A 106 8.95 0.30 -14.86
C SER A 106 8.53 -1.09 -15.28
N ARG A 107 9.04 -1.60 -16.40
CA ARG A 107 8.78 -2.96 -16.88
C ARG A 107 9.17 -4.01 -15.84
N SER A 108 10.23 -3.77 -15.06
CA SER A 108 10.63 -4.64 -13.95
C SER A 108 9.64 -4.67 -12.77
N GLU A 109 8.69 -3.74 -12.73
CA GLU A 109 7.73 -3.55 -11.66
C GLU A 109 6.30 -3.98 -12.06
N LEU A 110 6.12 -4.61 -13.23
CA LEU A 110 4.86 -5.19 -13.69
C LEU A 110 4.60 -6.53 -12.99
N VAL A 111 4.39 -6.46 -11.69
CA VAL A 111 4.25 -7.64 -10.83
C VAL A 111 2.84 -8.24 -10.90
N GLN A 112 2.77 -9.57 -10.66
CA GLN A 112 1.52 -10.23 -10.29
C GLN A 112 1.52 -10.45 -8.78
N ILE A 113 0.50 -9.90 -8.11
CA ILE A 113 0.30 -10.01 -6.67
C ILE A 113 -0.66 -11.17 -6.37
N GLY A 114 -0.69 -11.64 -5.12
CA GLY A 114 -1.54 -12.75 -4.69
C GLY A 114 -3.02 -12.60 -5.10
N GLY A 115 -3.63 -13.70 -5.53
CA GLY A 115 -5.00 -13.71 -6.06
C GLY A 115 -5.12 -13.39 -7.55
N GLY A 116 -3.98 -13.31 -8.28
CA GLY A 116 -3.98 -13.07 -9.72
C GLY A 116 -4.04 -11.60 -10.12
N PHE A 117 -3.90 -10.65 -9.18
CA PHE A 117 -3.85 -9.22 -9.48
C PHE A 117 -2.57 -8.87 -10.23
N ARG A 118 -2.71 -8.31 -11.43
CA ARG A 118 -1.62 -7.80 -12.26
C ARG A 118 -1.73 -6.30 -12.41
N ILE A 119 -0.62 -5.61 -12.31
CA ILE A 119 -0.57 -4.14 -12.42
C ILE A 119 -1.24 -3.63 -13.72
N PRO A 120 -1.00 -4.21 -14.91
CA PRO A 120 -1.68 -3.76 -16.13
C PRO A 120 -3.20 -3.85 -16.04
N GLU A 121 -3.75 -4.96 -15.52
CA GLU A 121 -5.19 -5.18 -15.39
C GLU A 121 -5.84 -4.21 -14.39
N ILE A 122 -5.12 -3.87 -13.31
CA ILE A 122 -5.57 -2.88 -12.32
C ILE A 122 -5.65 -1.48 -12.96
N LEU A 123 -4.64 -1.09 -13.72
CA LEU A 123 -4.62 0.19 -14.44
C LEU A 123 -5.78 0.30 -15.43
N GLU A 124 -6.00 -0.75 -16.22
CA GLU A 124 -7.11 -0.82 -17.18
C GLU A 124 -8.47 -0.73 -16.47
N SER A 125 -8.65 -1.44 -15.34
CA SER A 125 -9.89 -1.38 -14.55
C SER A 125 -10.18 0.02 -13.99
N ALA A 126 -9.16 0.81 -13.71
CA ALA A 126 -9.28 2.22 -13.32
C ALA A 126 -9.50 3.16 -14.53
N GLY A 127 -9.45 2.62 -15.74
CA GLY A 127 -9.58 3.38 -17.00
C GLY A 127 -8.36 4.25 -17.30
N LEU A 128 -7.19 3.80 -16.86
CA LEU A 128 -5.88 4.35 -17.18
C LEU A 128 -5.12 3.45 -18.14
N GLN A 129 -4.09 3.98 -18.76
CA GLN A 129 -3.27 3.28 -19.75
C GLN A 129 -1.86 3.07 -19.19
N LEU A 130 -1.38 1.83 -19.25
CA LEU A 130 -0.01 1.51 -18.91
C LEU A 130 0.95 2.07 -19.96
N LYS A 131 1.96 2.80 -19.49
CA LYS A 131 3.13 3.14 -20.28
C LYS A 131 4.36 2.51 -19.66
N GLU A 132 4.84 1.45 -20.28
CA GLU A 132 5.99 0.69 -19.79
C GLU A 132 7.29 1.47 -19.99
N ILE A 133 8.12 1.54 -18.94
CA ILE A 133 9.38 2.29 -18.93
C ILE A 133 10.56 1.32 -18.75
N GLY A 134 11.63 1.56 -19.53
CA GLY A 134 12.86 0.79 -19.45
C GLY A 134 12.73 -0.65 -19.93
N THR A 135 13.47 -1.55 -19.30
CA THR A 135 13.54 -2.97 -19.62
C THR A 135 13.28 -3.83 -18.37
N THR A 136 13.27 -5.16 -18.53
CA THR A 136 13.02 -6.08 -17.43
C THR A 136 13.98 -5.91 -16.26
N ASN A 137 15.26 -5.67 -16.53
CA ASN A 137 16.29 -5.60 -15.50
C ASN A 137 16.89 -4.21 -15.29
N ARG A 138 16.62 -3.25 -16.20
CA ARG A 138 17.19 -1.90 -16.08
C ARG A 138 16.17 -0.83 -16.44
N THR A 139 16.03 0.14 -15.53
CA THR A 139 15.21 1.33 -15.73
C THR A 139 15.89 2.52 -15.09
N HIS A 140 16.32 3.48 -15.91
CA HIS A 140 17.00 4.68 -15.48
C HIS A 140 16.03 5.86 -15.39
N ILE A 141 16.38 6.87 -14.61
CA ILE A 141 15.59 8.11 -14.51
C ILE A 141 15.40 8.79 -15.89
N ASN A 142 16.36 8.65 -16.80
CA ASN A 142 16.26 9.21 -18.14
C ASN A 142 15.19 8.52 -19.00
N ASP A 143 14.87 7.26 -18.72
CA ASP A 143 13.79 6.54 -19.42
C ASP A 143 12.43 7.16 -19.05
N TYR A 144 12.23 7.49 -17.77
CA TYR A 144 11.05 8.23 -17.32
C TYR A 144 10.99 9.62 -17.95
N LYS A 145 12.10 10.39 -17.90
CA LYS A 145 12.15 11.76 -18.48
C LYS A 145 11.73 11.79 -19.95
N LYS A 146 12.19 10.84 -20.75
CA LYS A 146 11.88 10.74 -22.18
C LYS A 146 10.43 10.31 -22.45
N SER A 147 9.81 9.63 -21.49
CA SER A 147 8.48 9.05 -21.66
C SER A 147 7.35 9.93 -21.14
N ILE A 148 7.66 10.99 -20.39
CA ILE A 148 6.66 11.96 -19.93
C ILE A 148 6.06 12.71 -21.12
N THR A 149 4.75 12.80 -21.16
CA THR A 149 3.95 13.55 -22.15
C THR A 149 2.85 14.34 -21.44
N ASP A 150 2.12 15.15 -22.20
CA ASP A 150 0.95 15.88 -21.68
C ASP A 150 -0.19 14.93 -21.24
N GLU A 151 -0.19 13.68 -21.70
CA GLU A 151 -1.15 12.64 -21.29
C GLU A 151 -0.74 11.92 -20.01
N THR A 152 0.44 12.18 -19.46
CA THR A 152 0.94 11.52 -18.25
C THR A 152 0.13 11.94 -17.03
N ALA A 153 -0.56 10.97 -16.43
CA ALA A 153 -1.41 11.14 -15.24
C ALA A 153 -0.66 10.86 -13.93
N LEU A 154 0.30 9.91 -13.94
CA LEU A 154 0.93 9.41 -12.72
C LEU A 154 2.28 8.75 -13.05
N ILE A 155 3.26 8.94 -12.19
CA ILE A 155 4.42 8.05 -12.07
C ILE A 155 4.11 7.06 -10.94
N LEU A 156 4.05 5.77 -11.24
CA LEU A 156 3.81 4.71 -10.26
C LEU A 156 5.05 3.84 -10.13
N LYS A 157 5.56 3.74 -8.91
CA LYS A 157 6.60 2.77 -8.54
C LYS A 157 5.97 1.63 -7.76
N VAL A 158 6.27 0.39 -8.16
CA VAL A 158 5.77 -0.81 -7.49
C VAL A 158 6.92 -1.58 -6.88
N HIS A 159 6.83 -1.84 -5.58
CA HIS A 159 7.85 -2.59 -4.87
C HIS A 159 7.77 -4.09 -5.19
N GLN A 160 8.91 -4.69 -5.49
CA GLN A 160 9.06 -6.11 -5.83
C GLN A 160 9.05 -7.00 -4.57
N SER A 161 7.95 -6.95 -3.81
CA SER A 161 7.84 -7.59 -2.49
C SER A 161 7.76 -9.12 -2.49
N ASN A 162 7.57 -9.76 -3.66
CA ASN A 162 7.30 -11.20 -3.77
C ASN A 162 8.23 -11.95 -4.72
N PHE A 163 9.23 -11.30 -5.26
CA PHE A 163 10.28 -11.91 -6.07
C PHE A 163 11.58 -11.11 -5.95
N TYR A 164 12.68 -11.72 -6.36
CA TYR A 164 14.01 -11.16 -6.31
C TYR A 164 14.65 -11.16 -7.70
N MET A 165 15.32 -10.08 -8.05
CA MET A 165 16.17 -9.98 -9.24
C MET A 165 17.60 -9.67 -8.83
N ASP A 166 18.56 -10.39 -9.40
CA ASP A 166 19.98 -10.22 -9.14
C ASP A 166 20.80 -10.09 -10.43
N GLY A 167 22.06 -9.71 -10.31
CA GLY A 167 22.99 -9.53 -11.42
C GLY A 167 22.98 -8.09 -11.93
N PHE A 168 22.84 -7.90 -13.25
CA PHE A 168 22.85 -6.58 -13.89
C PHE A 168 21.51 -5.87 -13.79
N VAL A 169 21.09 -5.57 -12.56
CA VAL A 169 19.81 -4.92 -12.24
C VAL A 169 20.04 -3.46 -11.89
N GLU A 170 19.18 -2.57 -12.40
CA GLU A 170 19.18 -1.15 -12.06
C GLU A 170 17.75 -0.59 -12.05
N SER A 171 17.44 0.23 -11.05
CA SER A 171 16.12 0.85 -10.87
C SER A 171 16.26 2.31 -10.49
N ALA A 172 15.42 3.18 -11.07
CA ALA A 172 15.36 4.58 -10.68
C ALA A 172 15.01 4.72 -9.19
N SER A 173 15.74 5.57 -8.47
CA SER A 173 15.53 5.77 -7.04
C SER A 173 14.21 6.50 -6.77
N ILE A 174 13.61 6.24 -5.60
CA ILE A 174 12.39 6.95 -5.17
C ILE A 174 12.63 8.46 -5.12
N LYS A 175 13.81 8.90 -4.65
CA LYS A 175 14.17 10.31 -4.56
C LYS A 175 14.22 10.96 -5.96
N ASP A 176 14.91 10.34 -6.93
CA ASP A 176 15.01 10.88 -8.27
C ASP A 176 13.65 10.95 -8.97
N LEU A 177 12.80 9.93 -8.76
CA LEU A 177 11.43 9.92 -9.27
C LEU A 177 10.56 11.00 -8.63
N ALA A 178 10.67 11.22 -7.33
CA ALA A 178 9.96 12.29 -6.63
C ALA A 178 10.37 13.69 -7.12
N GLU A 179 11.68 13.91 -7.31
CA GLU A 179 12.20 15.17 -7.86
C GLU A 179 11.73 15.40 -9.30
N LEU A 180 11.77 14.37 -10.13
CA LEU A 180 11.28 14.42 -11.51
C LEU A 180 9.78 14.73 -11.54
N ALA A 181 8.97 13.98 -10.79
CA ALA A 181 7.52 14.15 -10.71
C ALA A 181 7.15 15.59 -10.29
N LYS A 182 7.81 16.09 -9.23
CA LYS A 182 7.64 17.46 -8.76
C LYS A 182 7.98 18.49 -9.83
N SER A 183 9.10 18.32 -10.55
CA SER A 183 9.52 19.25 -11.60
C SER A 183 8.56 19.29 -12.79
N GLN A 184 7.86 18.19 -13.05
CA GLN A 184 6.90 18.03 -14.15
C GLN A 184 5.44 18.23 -13.70
N GLN A 185 5.22 18.52 -12.43
CA GLN A 185 3.86 18.66 -11.84
C GLN A 185 2.97 17.43 -12.08
N ILE A 186 3.58 16.25 -11.99
CA ILE A 186 2.91 14.95 -12.10
C ILE A 186 2.89 14.30 -10.71
N PRO A 187 1.78 13.69 -10.25
CA PRO A 187 1.77 12.95 -8.99
C PRO A 187 2.71 11.74 -9.04
N PHE A 188 3.29 11.42 -7.89
CA PHE A 188 4.14 10.25 -7.70
C PHE A 188 3.58 9.37 -6.59
N ALA A 189 3.23 8.14 -6.93
CA ALA A 189 2.75 7.14 -5.97
C ALA A 189 3.67 5.92 -5.90
N VAL A 190 3.71 5.31 -4.72
CA VAL A 190 4.45 4.06 -4.48
C VAL A 190 3.49 3.00 -3.95
N ASP A 191 3.35 1.88 -4.68
CA ASP A 191 2.75 0.66 -4.17
C ASP A 191 3.83 -0.15 -3.46
N LEU A 192 3.89 -0.01 -2.14
CA LEU A 192 4.85 -0.71 -1.31
C LEU A 192 4.42 -2.15 -1.01
N GLY A 193 3.14 -2.36 -0.79
CA GLY A 193 2.53 -3.66 -0.54
C GLY A 193 2.86 -4.29 0.81
N SER A 194 4.12 -4.29 1.25
CA SER A 194 4.61 -5.02 2.44
C SER A 194 4.23 -4.37 3.78
N GLY A 195 4.39 -3.05 3.90
CA GLY A 195 3.95 -2.27 5.06
C GLY A 195 4.79 -2.47 6.32
N ALA A 196 6.09 -2.65 6.21
CA ALA A 196 7.00 -2.65 7.36
C ALA A 196 7.01 -1.26 8.01
N LEU A 197 6.76 -1.18 9.33
CA LEU A 197 6.82 0.07 10.10
C LEU A 197 8.14 0.23 10.87
N ILE A 198 9.01 -0.78 10.81
CA ILE A 198 10.31 -0.81 11.48
C ILE A 198 11.39 -1.22 10.49
N HIS A 199 12.63 -0.83 10.76
CA HIS A 199 13.79 -1.21 9.98
C HIS A 199 14.14 -2.68 10.20
N THR A 200 13.89 -3.54 9.20
CA THR A 200 14.06 -4.98 9.30
C THR A 200 15.51 -5.41 9.47
N ALA A 201 16.45 -4.73 8.82
CA ALA A 201 17.87 -5.02 8.95
C ALA A 201 18.39 -4.80 10.38
N SER A 202 18.05 -3.67 10.99
CA SER A 202 18.52 -3.34 12.34
C SER A 202 17.85 -4.17 13.44
N HIS A 203 16.59 -4.58 13.26
CA HIS A 203 15.83 -5.30 14.28
C HIS A 203 15.98 -6.82 14.17
N PHE A 204 16.14 -7.36 12.97
CA PHE A 204 16.10 -8.80 12.74
C PHE A 204 17.33 -9.34 12.02
N GLY A 205 18.25 -8.49 11.56
CA GLY A 205 19.44 -8.91 10.82
C GLY A 205 19.14 -9.52 9.46
N ILE A 206 17.99 -9.20 8.86
CA ILE A 206 17.57 -9.62 7.51
C ILE A 206 17.69 -8.46 6.53
N GLU A 207 17.43 -8.71 5.25
CA GLU A 207 17.42 -7.64 4.24
C GLU A 207 16.46 -6.50 4.62
N GLU A 208 16.87 -5.26 4.31
CA GLU A 208 16.09 -4.07 4.64
C GLU A 208 14.85 -3.96 3.76
N GLU A 209 13.70 -4.02 4.39
CA GLU A 209 12.42 -3.78 3.73
C GLU A 209 12.09 -2.28 3.81
N PRO A 210 11.75 -1.63 2.68
CA PRO A 210 11.44 -0.21 2.71
C PRO A 210 10.20 0.08 3.57
N THR A 211 10.30 1.12 4.41
CA THR A 211 9.18 1.55 5.25
C THR A 211 8.36 2.66 4.57
N PRO A 212 7.04 2.77 4.83
CA PRO A 212 6.24 3.91 4.36
C PRO A 212 6.86 5.26 4.73
N GLU A 213 7.38 5.38 5.96
CA GLU A 213 8.06 6.59 6.43
C GLU A 213 9.24 6.95 5.52
N SER A 214 10.14 6.00 5.24
CA SER A 214 11.30 6.23 4.39
C SER A 214 10.94 6.67 2.97
N ILE A 215 9.80 6.21 2.47
CA ILE A 215 9.31 6.55 1.13
C ILE A 215 8.68 7.95 1.13
N VAL A 216 7.89 8.29 2.15
CA VAL A 216 7.31 9.64 2.33
C VAL A 216 8.42 10.68 2.47
N GLN A 217 9.45 10.41 3.28
CA GLN A 217 10.61 11.29 3.46
C GLN A 217 11.40 11.50 2.16
N LYS A 218 11.42 10.53 1.25
CA LYS A 218 12.03 10.66 -0.08
C LYS A 218 11.17 11.43 -1.08
N GLY A 219 9.97 11.87 -0.69
CA GLY A 219 9.14 12.81 -1.45
C GLY A 219 8.01 12.19 -2.25
N ALA A 220 7.62 10.94 -2.03
CA ALA A 220 6.41 10.38 -2.63
C ALA A 220 5.17 11.17 -2.19
N ASP A 221 4.24 11.41 -3.13
CA ASP A 221 2.98 12.10 -2.82
C ASP A 221 2.00 11.17 -2.12
N MET A 222 2.00 9.90 -2.49
CA MET A 222 1.14 8.85 -1.93
C MET A 222 1.91 7.54 -1.83
N VAL A 223 1.67 6.79 -0.75
CA VAL A 223 2.21 5.43 -0.54
C VAL A 223 1.06 4.54 -0.11
N CYS A 224 0.88 3.38 -0.77
CA CYS A 224 -0.09 2.39 -0.32
C CYS A 224 0.57 1.08 0.11
N PHE A 225 -0.03 0.42 1.11
CA PHE A 225 0.47 -0.84 1.66
C PHE A 225 -0.63 -1.63 2.37
N SER A 226 -0.31 -2.90 2.68
CA SER A 226 -1.24 -3.84 3.32
C SER A 226 -1.12 -3.82 4.84
N GLY A 227 -2.24 -3.78 5.56
CA GLY A 227 -2.25 -3.86 7.02
C GLY A 227 -1.89 -5.24 7.59
N TYR A 228 -2.21 -6.32 6.89
CA TYR A 228 -2.08 -7.72 7.38
C TYR A 228 -0.79 -8.44 6.95
N LYS A 229 0.21 -7.69 6.50
CA LYS A 229 1.54 -8.21 6.20
C LYS A 229 2.53 -7.82 7.31
N LEU A 230 3.61 -7.10 6.98
CA LEU A 230 4.65 -6.73 7.97
C LEU A 230 4.18 -5.74 9.02
N MET A 231 3.09 -5.03 8.78
CA MET A 231 2.44 -4.22 9.83
C MET A 231 1.79 -5.09 10.92
N ALA A 232 1.53 -6.39 10.66
CA ALA A 232 0.91 -7.34 11.58
C ALA A 232 -0.47 -6.92 12.12
N GLY A 233 -1.21 -6.13 11.35
CA GLY A 233 -2.58 -5.69 11.65
C GLY A 233 -3.65 -6.52 10.91
N PRO A 234 -4.91 -6.10 10.96
CA PRO A 234 -5.99 -6.71 10.18
C PRO A 234 -5.83 -6.44 8.68
N GLN A 235 -6.60 -7.19 7.86
CA GLN A 235 -6.66 -6.90 6.44
C GLN A 235 -7.19 -5.47 6.22
N ALA A 236 -6.36 -4.65 5.62
CA ALA A 236 -6.66 -3.29 5.22
C ALA A 236 -5.74 -2.86 4.07
N GLY A 237 -6.19 -1.93 3.25
CA GLY A 237 -5.37 -1.11 2.40
C GLY A 237 -5.16 0.23 3.07
N ILE A 238 -3.93 0.62 3.27
CA ILE A 238 -3.57 1.88 3.92
C ILE A 238 -2.95 2.78 2.87
N ILE A 239 -3.37 4.04 2.83
CA ILE A 239 -2.78 5.06 1.99
C ILE A 239 -2.33 6.20 2.88
N VAL A 240 -1.07 6.59 2.75
CA VAL A 240 -0.47 7.71 3.48
C VAL A 240 0.19 8.66 2.50
N GLY A 241 0.31 9.94 2.84
CA GLY A 241 0.96 10.91 1.98
C GLY A 241 0.55 12.35 2.27
N LYS A 242 0.60 13.19 1.22
CA LYS A 242 0.24 14.59 1.28
C LYS A 242 -1.26 14.77 1.54
N GLU A 243 -1.62 15.69 2.41
CA GLU A 243 -3.01 15.97 2.79
C GLU A 243 -3.89 16.25 1.57
N THR A 244 -3.39 17.04 0.62
CA THR A 244 -4.12 17.39 -0.60
C THR A 244 -4.54 16.18 -1.43
N TRP A 245 -3.68 15.17 -1.51
CA TRP A 245 -4.00 13.93 -2.20
C TRP A 245 -4.95 13.06 -1.39
N ILE A 246 -4.71 12.91 -0.09
CA ILE A 246 -5.56 12.09 0.78
C ILE A 246 -6.99 12.64 0.84
N GLU A 247 -7.19 13.94 0.93
CA GLU A 247 -8.53 14.54 0.89
C GLU A 247 -9.22 14.36 -0.48
N ARG A 248 -8.45 14.43 -1.57
CA ARG A 248 -8.97 14.12 -2.90
C ARG A 248 -9.40 12.63 -3.02
N LEU A 249 -8.65 11.69 -2.43
CA LEU A 249 -9.01 10.28 -2.37
C LEU A 249 -10.32 10.06 -1.62
N LYS A 250 -10.53 10.75 -0.50
CA LYS A 250 -11.74 10.65 0.34
C LYS A 250 -12.99 11.23 -0.32
N SER A 251 -12.82 12.10 -1.30
CA SER A 251 -13.93 12.72 -2.05
C SER A 251 -14.35 11.94 -3.30
N ASN A 252 -13.62 10.88 -3.66
CA ASN A 252 -13.79 10.07 -4.86
C ASN A 252 -14.56 8.79 -4.54
#